data_0fd22da6fef539b10411d3d5f23d4afc
#
_entry.id   0fd22da6fef539b10411d3d5f23d4afc
#
_cell.length_a   1.000
_cell.length_b   1.000
_cell.length_c   1.000
_cell.angle_alpha   90.00
_cell.angle_beta   90.00
_cell.angle_gamma   90.00
#
_symmetry.space_group_name_H-M   'P 1'
#
loop_
_entity.id
_entity.type
_entity.pdbx_description
1 polymer ?
#
loop_
_entity_poly.entity_id
_entity_poly.type
_entity_poly.pdbx_seq_one_letter_code
_entity_poly.pdbx_strand_id
1 'polypeptide(L)'
;MDLTTEAEAFGAEIAFSDEAVPAVVGHCLSNADDIDKLVVPSLSQGRIPAYLKANLLAARSITDRPVFAGCIGPYSLAGRLYDMSELMVLIYENPDAAHQLLSKCTMFIKKYCQALRQTGVGGVMMAEPAAGLLSDGDCKTFSSDYVRYIVDEVQSDDFLVILHNCGNTGHCTKAMVSTGAAAYHFGNKCQMEEVIRDIPPTALAMGNIDPVSVFKDGTPALMRQTVFNLLDKMKDYPNFVLSSGCDTPPHTPSANVDAFFEALDDYNQQ
;
A
#
# COMPACT_ATOMS: atom_id res chain seq x y z
N MET A 1 -3.23 -6.07 -5.91
CA MET A 1 -3.72 -4.67 -5.99
C MET A 1 -3.19 -4.03 -7.26
N ASP A 2 -4.05 -3.38 -8.04
CA ASP A 2 -3.61 -2.68 -9.25
C ASP A 2 -3.24 -1.23 -8.90
N LEU A 3 -1.96 -0.91 -8.92
CA LEU A 3 -1.42 0.41 -8.59
C LEU A 3 -1.30 1.34 -9.81
N THR A 4 -1.93 1.01 -10.95
CA THR A 4 -1.87 1.83 -12.18
C THR A 4 -3.15 2.64 -12.41
N THR A 5 -4.21 2.33 -11.69
CA THR A 5 -5.55 2.92 -11.88
C THR A 5 -5.56 4.44 -11.70
N GLU A 6 -4.84 4.94 -10.70
CA GLU A 6 -4.72 6.37 -10.44
C GLU A 6 -3.84 7.05 -11.48
N ALA A 7 -2.73 6.42 -11.91
CA ALA A 7 -1.89 6.97 -12.97
C ALA A 7 -2.65 7.03 -14.32
N GLU A 8 -3.47 6.02 -14.63
CA GLU A 8 -4.35 6.03 -15.79
C GLU A 8 -5.34 7.21 -15.76
N ALA A 9 -5.89 7.53 -14.59
CA ALA A 9 -6.77 8.69 -14.45
C ALA A 9 -6.06 10.01 -14.80
N PHE A 10 -4.75 10.12 -14.55
CA PHE A 10 -3.91 11.25 -14.97
C PHE A 10 -3.51 11.19 -16.45
N GLY A 11 -3.88 10.14 -17.19
CA GLY A 11 -3.60 9.98 -18.60
C GLY A 11 -2.40 9.08 -18.92
N ALA A 12 -1.87 8.34 -17.95
CA ALA A 12 -0.80 7.37 -18.20
C ALA A 12 -1.30 6.22 -19.11
N GLU A 13 -0.44 5.81 -20.03
CA GLU A 13 -0.67 4.61 -20.84
C GLU A 13 -0.43 3.36 -20.00
N ILE A 14 -1.34 2.39 -20.08
CA ILE A 14 -1.29 1.16 -19.30
C ILE A 14 -1.17 -0.05 -20.21
N ALA A 15 -0.13 -0.86 -19.98
CA ALA A 15 -0.01 -2.20 -20.58
C ALA A 15 -0.74 -3.22 -19.71
N PHE A 16 -1.57 -4.05 -20.34
CA PHE A 16 -2.26 -5.16 -19.71
C PHE A 16 -1.62 -6.49 -20.14
N SER A 17 -1.63 -7.46 -19.23
CA SER A 17 -1.11 -8.80 -19.45
C SER A 17 -1.99 -9.80 -18.69
N ASP A 18 -2.18 -10.98 -19.27
CA ASP A 18 -2.87 -12.09 -18.59
C ASP A 18 -1.98 -12.75 -17.51
N GLU A 19 -0.67 -12.54 -17.58
CA GLU A 19 0.33 -13.18 -16.70
C GLU A 19 0.85 -12.26 -15.57
N ALA A 20 0.53 -10.97 -15.63
CA ALA A 20 1.04 -9.99 -14.68
C ALA A 20 0.02 -8.87 -14.38
N VAL A 21 0.23 -8.19 -13.27
CA VAL A 21 -0.55 -6.97 -12.95
C VAL A 21 -0.28 -5.89 -14.00
N PRO A 22 -1.26 -5.00 -14.28
CA PRO A 22 -1.07 -3.89 -15.22
C PRO A 22 0.12 -3.01 -14.85
N ALA A 23 0.80 -2.49 -15.87
CA ALA A 23 1.98 -1.64 -15.70
C ALA A 23 1.83 -0.32 -16.50
N VAL A 24 2.35 0.78 -15.94
CA VAL A 24 2.47 2.05 -16.66
C VAL A 24 3.56 1.91 -17.73
N VAL A 25 3.29 2.36 -18.94
CA VAL A 25 4.23 2.41 -20.07
C VAL A 25 4.72 3.83 -20.25
N GLY A 26 6.03 4.03 -20.20
CA GLY A 26 6.61 5.39 -20.29
C GLY A 26 6.26 6.25 -19.06
N HIS A 27 6.23 7.57 -19.29
CA HIS A 27 5.86 8.56 -18.27
C HIS A 27 5.05 9.69 -18.91
N CYS A 28 4.19 10.35 -18.11
CA CYS A 28 3.31 11.42 -18.58
C CYS A 28 3.97 12.80 -18.53
N LEU A 29 4.98 12.96 -17.69
CA LEU A 29 5.61 14.23 -17.36
C LEU A 29 7.11 14.10 -17.59
N SER A 30 7.74 15.13 -18.16
CA SER A 30 9.16 15.09 -18.50
C SER A 30 9.96 16.26 -17.90
N ASN A 31 9.29 17.27 -17.36
CA ASN A 31 9.93 18.47 -16.82
C ASN A 31 8.98 19.21 -15.86
N ALA A 32 9.50 20.27 -15.22
CA ALA A 32 8.74 21.08 -14.28
C ALA A 32 7.55 21.82 -14.93
N ASP A 33 7.67 22.23 -16.19
CA ASP A 33 6.57 22.90 -16.91
C ASP A 33 5.38 21.94 -17.13
N ASP A 34 5.63 20.65 -17.32
CA ASP A 34 4.58 19.65 -17.42
C ASP A 34 3.89 19.46 -16.08
N ILE A 35 4.65 19.52 -14.97
CA ILE A 35 4.09 19.48 -13.61
C ILE A 35 3.17 20.68 -13.36
N ASP A 36 3.59 21.89 -13.77
CA ASP A 36 2.78 23.11 -13.64
C ASP A 36 1.43 22.96 -14.34
N LYS A 37 1.45 22.44 -15.57
CA LYS A 37 0.26 22.28 -16.43
C LYS A 37 -0.62 21.09 -16.02
N LEU A 38 -0.10 20.17 -15.20
CA LEU A 38 -0.84 18.96 -14.81
C LEU A 38 -2.12 19.34 -14.07
N VAL A 39 -3.25 18.90 -14.57
CA VAL A 39 -4.56 19.10 -13.92
C VAL A 39 -4.91 17.85 -13.13
N VAL A 40 -5.37 18.03 -11.89
CA VAL A 40 -5.89 16.91 -11.08
C VAL A 40 -7.19 16.40 -11.72
N PRO A 41 -7.22 15.14 -12.18
CA PRO A 41 -8.35 14.62 -12.92
C PRO A 41 -9.59 14.43 -12.04
N SER A 42 -10.74 14.27 -12.68
CA SER A 42 -11.96 13.84 -12.00
C SER A 42 -11.95 12.33 -11.79
N LEU A 43 -12.75 11.85 -10.84
CA LEU A 43 -12.91 10.41 -10.58
C LEU A 43 -13.71 9.65 -11.66
N SER A 44 -14.13 10.33 -12.73
CA SER A 44 -14.75 9.70 -13.91
C SER A 44 -13.72 9.23 -14.95
N GLN A 45 -12.44 9.49 -14.76
CA GLN A 45 -11.37 9.15 -15.69
C GLN A 45 -10.87 7.71 -15.49
N GLY A 46 -10.36 7.13 -16.58
CA GLY A 46 -9.77 5.80 -16.59
C GLY A 46 -10.70 4.73 -15.99
N ARG A 47 -10.10 3.79 -15.27
CA ARG A 47 -10.80 2.68 -14.62
C ARG A 47 -11.35 3.01 -13.22
N ILE A 48 -11.19 4.24 -12.72
CA ILE A 48 -11.68 4.64 -11.37
C ILE A 48 -13.15 4.27 -11.16
N PRO A 49 -14.11 4.57 -12.09
CA PRO A 49 -15.51 4.19 -11.89
C PRO A 49 -15.73 2.68 -11.76
N ALA A 50 -14.95 1.87 -12.49
CA ALA A 50 -15.04 0.41 -12.40
C ALA A 50 -14.59 -0.11 -11.03
N TYR A 51 -13.49 0.45 -10.48
CA TYR A 51 -13.01 0.10 -9.15
C TYR A 51 -13.97 0.55 -8.04
N LEU A 52 -14.55 1.75 -8.13
CA LEU A 52 -15.57 2.20 -7.18
C LEU A 52 -16.78 1.25 -7.20
N LYS A 53 -17.24 0.84 -8.39
CA LYS A 53 -18.33 -0.12 -8.52
C LYS A 53 -17.97 -1.50 -7.96
N ALA A 54 -16.76 -2.00 -8.22
CA ALA A 54 -16.32 -3.28 -7.70
C ALA A 54 -16.26 -3.27 -6.15
N ASN A 55 -15.71 -2.21 -5.54
CA ASN A 55 -15.67 -2.05 -4.09
C ASN A 55 -17.07 -1.97 -3.48
N LEU A 56 -18.00 -1.24 -4.11
CA LEU A 56 -19.41 -1.19 -3.69
C LEU A 56 -20.06 -2.58 -3.71
N LEU A 57 -19.83 -3.37 -4.75
CA LEU A 57 -20.36 -4.72 -4.87
C LEU A 57 -19.73 -5.66 -3.80
N ALA A 58 -18.40 -5.58 -3.61
CA ALA A 58 -17.70 -6.37 -2.60
C ALA A 58 -18.21 -6.05 -1.19
N ALA A 59 -18.31 -4.77 -0.83
CA ALA A 59 -18.79 -4.33 0.49
C ALA A 59 -20.23 -4.79 0.78
N ARG A 60 -21.08 -4.89 -0.26
CA ARG A 60 -22.46 -5.39 -0.13
C ARG A 60 -22.57 -6.91 -0.07
N SER A 61 -21.65 -7.62 -0.72
CA SER A 61 -21.72 -9.09 -0.85
C SER A 61 -20.98 -9.81 0.26
N ILE A 62 -19.92 -9.22 0.82
CA ILE A 62 -19.11 -9.80 1.87
C ILE A 62 -19.57 -9.19 3.21
N THR A 63 -20.24 -9.97 4.03
CA THR A 63 -20.85 -9.49 5.28
C THR A 63 -20.25 -10.11 6.55
N ASP A 64 -19.40 -11.11 6.39
CA ASP A 64 -18.76 -11.88 7.48
C ASP A 64 -17.40 -11.31 7.91
N ARG A 65 -16.87 -10.37 7.15
CA ARG A 65 -15.57 -9.71 7.41
C ARG A 65 -15.51 -8.31 6.78
N PRO A 66 -14.64 -7.41 7.27
CA PRO A 66 -14.46 -6.11 6.66
C PRO A 66 -13.81 -6.23 5.27
N VAL A 67 -14.26 -5.38 4.34
CA VAL A 67 -13.67 -5.24 3.00
C VAL A 67 -12.85 -3.96 2.97
N PHE A 68 -11.60 -4.03 2.54
CA PHE A 68 -10.72 -2.89 2.34
C PHE A 68 -10.47 -2.68 0.84
N ALA A 69 -10.54 -1.43 0.42
CA ALA A 69 -10.13 -1.05 -0.94
C ALA A 69 -8.61 -0.91 -1.03
N GLY A 70 -8.08 -0.80 -2.24
CA GLY A 70 -6.67 -0.50 -2.49
C GLY A 70 -6.51 0.84 -3.20
N CYS A 71 -5.46 1.58 -2.88
CA CYS A 71 -5.00 2.74 -3.65
C CYS A 71 -3.47 2.85 -3.60
N ILE A 72 -2.90 3.59 -4.56
CA ILE A 72 -1.49 3.97 -4.51
C ILE A 72 -1.29 5.18 -3.59
N GLY A 73 -0.10 5.31 -2.99
CA GLY A 73 0.26 6.50 -2.23
C GLY A 73 0.84 7.63 -3.09
N PRO A 74 0.95 8.85 -2.52
CA PRO A 74 1.32 10.05 -3.28
C PRO A 74 2.69 9.99 -3.97
N TYR A 75 3.74 9.54 -3.28
CA TYR A 75 5.09 9.46 -3.84
C TYR A 75 5.18 8.38 -4.92
N SER A 76 4.58 7.22 -4.68
CA SER A 76 4.53 6.14 -5.66
C SER A 76 3.73 6.53 -6.91
N LEU A 77 2.64 7.29 -6.76
CA LEU A 77 1.91 7.84 -7.90
C LEU A 77 2.75 8.86 -8.67
N ALA A 78 3.40 9.79 -7.98
CA ALA A 78 4.28 10.78 -8.59
C ALA A 78 5.39 10.11 -9.43
N GLY A 79 6.01 9.05 -8.90
CA GLY A 79 7.03 8.28 -9.63
C GLY A 79 6.49 7.54 -10.86
N ARG A 80 5.20 7.18 -10.89
CA ARG A 80 4.58 6.59 -12.08
C ARG A 80 4.26 7.64 -13.16
N LEU A 81 4.03 8.89 -12.75
CA LEU A 81 3.73 9.99 -13.67
C LEU A 81 5.00 10.63 -14.26
N TYR A 82 6.07 10.73 -13.48
CA TYR A 82 7.30 11.47 -13.82
C TYR A 82 8.49 10.58 -14.19
N ASP A 83 8.43 9.28 -13.94
CA ASP A 83 9.48 8.30 -13.78
C ASP A 83 10.11 8.32 -12.39
N MET A 84 10.42 7.12 -11.87
CA MET A 84 10.91 6.97 -10.51
C MET A 84 12.32 7.51 -10.31
N SER A 85 13.21 7.24 -11.26
CA SER A 85 14.61 7.71 -11.18
C SER A 85 14.68 9.22 -11.29
N GLU A 86 13.91 9.78 -12.22
CA GLU A 86 13.83 11.23 -12.42
C GLU A 86 13.19 11.93 -11.21
N LEU A 87 12.18 11.35 -10.58
CA LEU A 87 11.59 11.88 -9.34
C LEU A 87 12.61 11.88 -8.19
N MET A 88 13.44 10.85 -8.07
CA MET A 88 14.51 10.78 -7.06
C MET A 88 15.58 11.86 -7.28
N VAL A 89 15.82 12.29 -8.52
CA VAL A 89 16.69 13.42 -8.84
C VAL A 89 15.96 14.74 -8.57
N LEU A 90 14.70 14.85 -8.97
CA LEU A 90 13.88 16.05 -8.83
C LEU A 90 13.75 16.55 -7.40
N ILE A 91 13.64 15.63 -6.41
CA ILE A 91 13.52 16.01 -5.00
C ILE A 91 14.73 16.77 -4.46
N TYR A 92 15.90 16.66 -5.12
CA TYR A 92 17.12 17.39 -4.77
C TYR A 92 17.39 18.59 -5.68
N GLU A 93 17.13 18.46 -7.00
CA GLU A 93 17.43 19.52 -7.97
C GLU A 93 16.34 20.60 -8.01
N ASN A 94 15.07 20.22 -7.83
CA ASN A 94 13.94 21.16 -7.82
C ASN A 94 12.84 20.66 -6.84
N PRO A 95 13.10 20.77 -5.52
CA PRO A 95 12.16 20.31 -4.50
C PRO A 95 10.78 20.96 -4.59
N ASP A 96 10.70 22.22 -5.05
CA ASP A 96 9.42 22.92 -5.19
C ASP A 96 8.53 22.25 -6.25
N ALA A 97 9.09 21.86 -7.39
CA ALA A 97 8.37 21.11 -8.42
C ALA A 97 7.96 19.71 -7.93
N ALA A 98 8.83 19.02 -7.16
CA ALA A 98 8.48 17.76 -6.54
C ALA A 98 7.30 17.91 -5.56
N HIS A 99 7.34 18.90 -4.70
CA HIS A 99 6.24 19.21 -3.77
C HIS A 99 4.94 19.56 -4.48
N GLN A 100 5.02 20.27 -5.60
CA GLN A 100 3.85 20.58 -6.42
C GLN A 100 3.23 19.33 -7.04
N LEU A 101 4.03 18.40 -7.59
CA LEU A 101 3.57 17.13 -8.13
C LEU A 101 2.91 16.28 -7.03
N LEU A 102 3.59 16.14 -5.89
CA LEU A 102 3.10 15.40 -4.73
C LEU A 102 1.77 15.97 -4.21
N SER A 103 1.62 17.31 -4.19
CA SER A 103 0.38 17.96 -3.79
C SER A 103 -0.77 17.61 -4.73
N LYS A 104 -0.53 17.58 -6.05
CA LYS A 104 -1.55 17.19 -7.05
C LYS A 104 -1.94 15.72 -6.90
N CYS A 105 -0.98 14.81 -6.71
CA CYS A 105 -1.22 13.39 -6.44
C CYS A 105 -2.06 13.22 -5.15
N THR A 106 -1.68 13.90 -4.07
CA THR A 106 -2.36 13.86 -2.78
C THR A 106 -3.82 14.31 -2.88
N MET A 107 -4.07 15.42 -3.59
CA MET A 107 -5.45 15.90 -3.81
C MET A 107 -6.32 14.89 -4.54
N PHE A 108 -5.77 14.19 -5.53
CA PHE A 108 -6.49 13.14 -6.24
C PHE A 108 -6.78 11.94 -5.33
N ILE A 109 -5.75 11.41 -4.65
CA ILE A 109 -5.88 10.23 -3.78
C ILE A 109 -6.86 10.51 -2.63
N LYS A 110 -6.80 11.71 -2.02
CA LYS A 110 -7.78 12.11 -0.99
C LYS A 110 -9.22 12.00 -1.50
N LYS A 111 -9.52 12.58 -2.68
CA LYS A 111 -10.84 12.50 -3.29
C LYS A 111 -11.24 11.05 -3.59
N TYR A 112 -10.29 10.24 -4.03
CA TYR A 112 -10.54 8.83 -4.32
C TYR A 112 -10.84 8.04 -3.03
N CYS A 113 -10.08 8.23 -1.95
CA CYS A 113 -10.38 7.64 -0.64
C CYS A 113 -11.77 8.06 -0.11
N GLN A 114 -12.15 9.33 -0.27
CA GLN A 114 -13.50 9.80 0.09
C GLN A 114 -14.60 9.10 -0.73
N ALA A 115 -14.38 8.86 -2.01
CA ALA A 115 -15.32 8.12 -2.86
C ALA A 115 -15.35 6.62 -2.50
N LEU A 116 -14.21 6.01 -2.19
CA LEU A 116 -14.13 4.63 -1.68
C LEU A 116 -14.90 4.48 -0.37
N ARG A 117 -14.78 5.41 0.57
CA ARG A 117 -15.57 5.41 1.80
C ARG A 117 -17.07 5.37 1.53
N GLN A 118 -17.56 6.08 0.50
CA GLN A 118 -18.99 6.08 0.12
C GLN A 118 -19.44 4.72 -0.43
N THR A 119 -18.54 3.83 -0.81
CA THR A 119 -18.89 2.46 -1.26
C THR A 119 -19.24 1.52 -0.10
N GLY A 120 -18.95 1.90 1.14
CA GLY A 120 -19.21 1.10 2.33
C GLY A 120 -18.06 0.15 2.72
N VAL A 121 -16.87 0.30 2.12
CA VAL A 121 -15.67 -0.42 2.56
C VAL A 121 -15.20 0.12 3.91
N GLY A 122 -14.60 -0.74 4.74
CA GLY A 122 -14.11 -0.41 6.09
C GLY A 122 -12.80 0.39 6.09
N GLY A 123 -12.23 0.66 4.92
CA GLY A 123 -10.99 1.42 4.80
C GLY A 123 -10.25 1.18 3.51
N VAL A 124 -9.00 1.64 3.48
CA VAL A 124 -8.13 1.55 2.33
C VAL A 124 -6.74 1.06 2.72
N MET A 125 -6.19 0.14 1.95
CA MET A 125 -4.76 -0.16 1.96
C MET A 125 -4.07 0.77 0.96
N MET A 126 -3.30 1.72 1.47
CA MET A 126 -2.53 2.68 0.68
C MET A 126 -1.12 2.16 0.48
N ALA A 127 -0.74 1.88 -0.75
CA ALA A 127 0.57 1.31 -1.08
C ALA A 127 1.57 2.40 -1.51
N GLU A 128 2.64 2.52 -0.74
CA GLU A 128 3.76 3.45 -0.95
C GLU A 128 5.12 2.73 -1.10
N PRO A 129 5.24 1.76 -2.01
CA PRO A 129 6.47 0.97 -2.11
C PRO A 129 7.69 1.80 -2.51
N ALA A 130 7.50 2.85 -3.31
CA ALA A 130 8.57 3.72 -3.78
C ALA A 130 9.20 4.54 -2.66
N ALA A 131 8.45 4.89 -1.62
CA ALA A 131 8.98 5.62 -0.47
C ALA A 131 10.06 4.82 0.30
N GLY A 132 10.07 3.50 0.17
CA GLY A 132 11.13 2.65 0.72
C GLY A 132 12.50 2.80 0.04
N LEU A 133 12.59 3.51 -1.08
CA LEU A 133 13.85 3.86 -1.73
C LEU A 133 14.49 5.14 -1.16
N LEU A 134 13.74 5.91 -0.39
CA LEU A 134 14.18 7.18 0.18
C LEU A 134 14.92 6.96 1.51
N SER A 135 15.73 7.93 1.91
CA SER A 135 16.20 8.02 3.30
C SER A 135 15.02 8.23 4.26
N ASP A 136 15.19 7.96 5.56
CA ASP A 136 14.13 8.21 6.55
C ASP A 136 13.64 9.67 6.53
N GLY A 137 14.57 10.63 6.42
CA GLY A 137 14.26 12.06 6.32
C GLY A 137 13.50 12.43 5.05
N ASP A 138 13.93 11.92 3.90
CA ASP A 138 13.25 12.16 2.62
C ASP A 138 11.91 11.43 2.55
N CYS A 139 11.82 10.21 3.11
CA CYS A 139 10.57 9.48 3.24
C CYS A 139 9.55 10.29 4.04
N LYS A 140 9.99 10.92 5.13
CA LYS A 140 9.13 11.81 5.90
C LYS A 140 8.65 12.98 5.06
N THR A 141 9.59 13.70 4.42
CA THR A 141 9.33 14.98 3.71
C THR A 141 8.53 14.79 2.42
N PHE A 142 8.86 13.76 1.61
CA PHE A 142 8.31 13.59 0.27
C PHE A 142 7.23 12.49 0.17
N SER A 143 7.01 11.71 1.25
CA SER A 143 5.95 10.70 1.28
C SER A 143 5.05 10.84 2.51
N SER A 144 5.60 10.66 3.72
CA SER A 144 4.79 10.53 4.94
C SER A 144 3.99 11.77 5.29
N ASP A 145 4.51 12.98 5.07
CA ASP A 145 3.79 14.23 5.35
C ASP A 145 2.56 14.38 4.41
N TYR A 146 2.64 13.87 3.19
CA TYR A 146 1.51 13.81 2.24
C TYR A 146 0.49 12.72 2.58
N VAL A 147 0.97 11.55 2.98
CA VAL A 147 0.09 10.47 3.48
C VAL A 147 -0.63 10.93 4.73
N ARG A 148 0.06 11.59 5.67
CA ARG A 148 -0.54 12.14 6.87
C ARG A 148 -1.69 13.10 6.56
N TYR A 149 -1.49 14.00 5.60
CA TYR A 149 -2.58 14.90 5.18
C TYR A 149 -3.82 14.14 4.71
N ILE A 150 -3.65 13.01 4.00
CA ILE A 150 -4.78 12.17 3.60
C ILE A 150 -5.39 11.48 4.83
N VAL A 151 -4.57 10.89 5.70
CA VAL A 151 -5.02 10.21 6.93
C VAL A 151 -5.87 11.15 7.78
N ASP A 152 -5.38 12.36 8.06
CA ASP A 152 -6.08 13.37 8.87
C ASP A 152 -7.45 13.75 8.29
N GLU A 153 -7.64 13.63 6.96
CA GLU A 153 -8.87 14.03 6.26
C GLU A 153 -9.88 12.88 6.03
N VAL A 154 -9.42 11.63 6.01
CA VAL A 154 -10.29 10.52 5.61
C VAL A 154 -10.45 9.44 6.69
N GLN A 155 -9.49 9.28 7.59
CA GLN A 155 -9.53 8.23 8.61
C GLN A 155 -10.55 8.56 9.71
N SER A 156 -11.27 7.55 10.16
CA SER A 156 -12.25 7.62 11.25
C SER A 156 -12.46 6.21 11.82
N ASP A 157 -13.30 6.06 12.83
CA ASP A 157 -13.60 4.77 13.46
C ASP A 157 -14.23 3.76 12.47
N ASP A 158 -14.88 4.25 11.42
CA ASP A 158 -15.55 3.44 10.39
C ASP A 158 -14.82 3.39 9.05
N PHE A 159 -13.67 4.07 8.91
CA PHE A 159 -12.85 4.04 7.70
C PHE A 159 -11.37 4.17 8.04
N LEU A 160 -10.67 3.06 7.99
CA LEU A 160 -9.27 2.97 8.41
C LEU A 160 -8.31 3.11 7.23
N VAL A 161 -7.16 3.73 7.46
CA VAL A 161 -6.04 3.73 6.52
C VAL A 161 -4.99 2.73 6.99
N ILE A 162 -4.67 1.77 6.13
CA ILE A 162 -3.55 0.83 6.30
C ILE A 162 -2.44 1.30 5.37
N LEU A 163 -1.33 1.76 5.91
CA LEU A 163 -0.18 2.18 5.10
C LEU A 163 0.74 0.99 4.82
N HIS A 164 0.87 0.61 3.54
CA HIS A 164 1.73 -0.47 3.09
C HIS A 164 3.00 0.05 2.42
N ASN A 165 4.17 -0.41 2.86
CA ASN A 165 5.44 -0.15 2.21
C ASN A 165 6.32 -1.41 2.18
N CYS A 166 6.25 -2.18 1.09
CA CYS A 166 7.08 -3.36 0.86
C CYS A 166 8.51 -3.03 0.43
N GLY A 167 8.80 -1.79 0.07
CA GLY A 167 10.15 -1.29 -0.23
C GLY A 167 10.96 -0.97 1.04
N ASN A 168 10.28 -0.74 2.17
CA ASN A 168 10.93 -0.46 3.45
C ASN A 168 11.67 -1.72 3.95
N THR A 169 12.91 -1.53 4.40
CA THR A 169 13.74 -2.57 5.07
C THR A 169 13.87 -2.34 6.57
N GLY A 170 13.04 -1.47 7.14
CA GLY A 170 13.03 -1.04 8.55
C GLY A 170 13.38 0.44 8.74
N HIS A 171 14.20 1.02 7.88
CA HIS A 171 14.73 2.39 8.04
C HIS A 171 13.67 3.49 7.94
N CYS A 172 12.59 3.30 7.15
CA CYS A 172 11.50 4.28 7.04
C CYS A 172 10.37 4.08 8.05
N THR A 173 10.50 3.18 9.02
CA THR A 173 9.40 2.84 9.94
C THR A 173 8.91 4.04 10.74
N LYS A 174 9.82 4.89 11.25
CA LYS A 174 9.45 6.10 12.00
C LYS A 174 8.74 7.13 11.14
N ALA A 175 9.18 7.31 9.89
CA ALA A 175 8.50 8.16 8.93
C ALA A 175 7.09 7.62 8.65
N MET A 176 6.91 6.31 8.42
CA MET A 176 5.59 5.70 8.25
C MET A 176 4.69 5.95 9.46
N VAL A 177 5.18 5.74 10.67
CA VAL A 177 4.42 5.93 11.92
C VAL A 177 3.97 7.39 12.09
N SER A 178 4.77 8.34 11.65
CA SER A 178 4.42 9.76 11.72
C SER A 178 3.16 10.14 10.91
N THR A 179 2.68 9.26 10.03
CA THR A 179 1.45 9.47 9.24
C THR A 179 0.18 9.38 10.08
N GLY A 180 0.21 8.69 11.23
CA GLY A 180 -0.98 8.46 12.06
C GLY A 180 -1.97 7.45 11.46
N ALA A 181 -1.56 6.63 10.50
CA ALA A 181 -2.41 5.57 9.95
C ALA A 181 -2.81 4.54 11.04
N ALA A 182 -3.99 3.95 10.92
CA ALA A 182 -4.50 2.98 11.88
C ALA A 182 -3.72 1.66 11.88
N ALA A 183 -3.06 1.34 10.75
CA ALA A 183 -2.24 0.14 10.62
C ALA A 183 -1.06 0.38 9.66
N TYR A 184 0.03 -0.36 9.91
CA TYR A 184 1.24 -0.34 9.10
C TYR A 184 1.53 -1.76 8.62
N HIS A 185 1.56 -1.93 7.30
CA HIS A 185 1.78 -3.22 6.67
C HIS A 185 3.19 -3.28 6.07
N PHE A 186 3.98 -4.27 6.50
CA PHE A 186 5.40 -4.41 6.18
C PHE A 186 5.64 -5.54 5.20
N GLY A 187 6.61 -5.31 4.29
CA GLY A 187 7.11 -6.33 3.39
C GLY A 187 8.02 -7.35 4.11
N ASN A 188 8.25 -8.47 3.44
CA ASN A 188 9.09 -9.56 3.95
C ASN A 188 10.59 -9.21 4.14
N LYS A 189 11.01 -8.03 3.68
CA LYS A 189 12.38 -7.51 3.89
C LYS A 189 12.58 -6.89 5.28
N CYS A 190 11.50 -6.57 6.00
CA CYS A 190 11.56 -6.06 7.36
C CYS A 190 11.68 -7.20 8.38
N GLN A 191 12.44 -6.97 9.44
CA GLN A 191 12.40 -7.81 10.64
C GLN A 191 11.26 -7.30 11.54
N MET A 192 10.18 -8.09 11.67
CA MET A 192 8.99 -7.67 12.42
C MET A 192 9.30 -7.37 13.88
N GLU A 193 10.24 -8.12 14.49
CA GLU A 193 10.69 -7.92 15.87
C GLU A 193 11.36 -6.55 16.10
N GLU A 194 11.86 -5.93 15.04
CA GLU A 194 12.49 -4.60 15.11
C GLU A 194 11.46 -3.51 14.86
N VAL A 195 10.72 -3.59 13.75
CA VAL A 195 9.80 -2.53 13.34
C VAL A 195 8.61 -2.37 14.30
N ILE A 196 8.14 -3.45 14.92
CA ILE A 196 6.97 -3.39 15.84
C ILE A 196 7.25 -2.54 17.07
N ARG A 197 8.50 -2.38 17.48
CA ARG A 197 8.88 -1.56 18.62
C ARG A 197 8.65 -0.06 18.41
N ASP A 198 8.65 0.37 17.15
CA ASP A 198 8.37 1.76 16.77
C ASP A 198 6.86 2.00 16.56
N ILE A 199 6.02 0.93 16.50
CA ILE A 199 4.58 1.05 16.29
C ILE A 199 3.87 1.30 17.64
N PRO A 200 3.08 2.38 17.76
CA PRO A 200 2.34 2.64 18.98
C PRO A 200 1.31 1.52 19.24
N PRO A 201 1.02 1.17 20.51
CA PRO A 201 0.06 0.11 20.85
C PRO A 201 -1.37 0.35 20.32
N THR A 202 -1.68 1.60 19.95
CA THR A 202 -2.97 2.01 19.38
C THR A 202 -3.08 1.78 17.88
N ALA A 203 -1.99 1.39 17.20
CA ALA A 203 -1.97 1.09 15.78
C ALA A 203 -1.58 -0.39 15.56
N LEU A 204 -2.05 -0.98 14.47
CA LEU A 204 -1.72 -2.35 14.11
C LEU A 204 -0.41 -2.43 13.32
N ALA A 205 0.40 -3.44 13.62
CA ALA A 205 1.55 -3.85 12.81
C ALA A 205 1.16 -5.12 12.05
N MET A 206 1.22 -5.10 10.72
CA MET A 206 0.76 -6.19 9.87
C MET A 206 1.91 -6.75 9.01
N GLY A 207 1.93 -8.04 8.78
CA GLY A 207 2.93 -8.69 7.90
C GLY A 207 3.34 -10.05 8.42
N ASN A 208 4.45 -10.64 7.93
CA ASN A 208 5.11 -10.26 6.66
C ASN A 208 5.71 -11.51 6.00
N ILE A 209 4.88 -12.56 5.88
CA ILE A 209 5.32 -13.81 5.25
C ILE A 209 5.64 -13.55 3.77
N ASP A 210 6.78 -14.10 3.31
CA ASP A 210 7.26 -13.88 1.94
C ASP A 210 6.24 -14.39 0.89
N PRO A 211 5.71 -13.49 0.04
CA PRO A 211 4.68 -13.85 -0.93
C PRO A 211 5.21 -14.74 -2.06
N VAL A 212 6.52 -14.73 -2.34
CA VAL A 212 7.13 -15.53 -3.39
C VAL A 212 7.65 -16.84 -2.83
N SER A 213 8.64 -16.78 -1.94
CA SER A 213 9.35 -18.00 -1.50
C SER A 213 8.51 -18.91 -0.60
N VAL A 214 7.48 -18.36 0.08
CA VAL A 214 6.62 -19.15 0.98
C VAL A 214 5.22 -19.38 0.39
N PHE A 215 4.54 -18.31 -0.10
CA PHE A 215 3.21 -18.49 -0.67
C PHE A 215 3.22 -19.14 -2.04
N LYS A 216 4.06 -18.67 -3.00
CA LYS A 216 4.04 -19.17 -4.37
C LYS A 216 4.87 -20.43 -4.55
N ASP A 217 6.13 -20.37 -4.17
CA ASP A 217 7.13 -21.42 -4.47
C ASP A 217 7.33 -22.39 -3.29
N GLY A 218 6.73 -22.11 -2.14
CA GLY A 218 6.83 -22.92 -0.94
C GLY A 218 5.90 -24.14 -0.94
N THR A 219 5.85 -24.80 0.21
CA THR A 219 4.96 -25.94 0.48
C THR A 219 4.06 -25.66 1.67
N PRO A 220 2.92 -26.38 1.82
CA PRO A 220 2.08 -26.28 3.02
C PRO A 220 2.85 -26.46 4.34
N ALA A 221 3.83 -27.38 4.36
CA ALA A 221 4.66 -27.61 5.55
C ALA A 221 5.58 -26.41 5.86
N LEU A 222 6.19 -25.80 4.84
CA LEU A 222 7.00 -24.58 4.99
C LEU A 222 6.12 -23.41 5.44
N MET A 223 4.92 -23.26 4.86
CA MET A 223 3.96 -22.23 5.26
C MET A 223 3.64 -22.34 6.75
N ARG A 224 3.21 -23.55 7.19
CA ARG A 224 2.89 -23.81 8.59
C ARG A 224 4.05 -23.45 9.53
N GLN A 225 5.24 -23.92 9.22
CA GLN A 225 6.44 -23.64 10.01
C GLN A 225 6.71 -22.13 10.09
N THR A 226 6.57 -21.41 8.96
CA THR A 226 6.84 -19.96 8.87
C THR A 226 5.80 -19.17 9.68
N VAL A 227 4.51 -19.55 9.61
CA VAL A 227 3.43 -18.94 10.39
C VAL A 227 3.70 -19.10 11.89
N PHE A 228 3.99 -20.33 12.36
CA PHE A 228 4.26 -20.59 13.77
C PHE A 228 5.48 -19.81 14.26
N ASN A 229 6.58 -19.81 13.50
CA ASN A 229 7.79 -19.07 13.85
C ASN A 229 7.55 -17.56 13.97
N LEU A 230 6.74 -16.98 13.08
CA LEU A 230 6.43 -15.56 13.14
C LEU A 230 5.50 -15.23 14.31
N LEU A 231 4.46 -16.03 14.54
CA LEU A 231 3.54 -15.83 15.66
C LEU A 231 4.25 -16.00 17.01
N ASP A 232 5.15 -16.97 17.16
CA ASP A 232 5.95 -17.14 18.39
C ASP A 232 6.80 -15.90 18.69
N LYS A 233 7.37 -15.26 17.68
CA LYS A 233 8.14 -14.03 17.82
C LYS A 233 7.26 -12.84 18.18
N MET A 234 6.01 -12.83 17.71
CA MET A 234 5.07 -11.72 17.87
C MET A 234 4.09 -11.89 19.03
N LYS A 235 4.11 -13.00 19.77
CA LYS A 235 3.14 -13.35 20.83
C LYS A 235 2.97 -12.30 21.94
N ASP A 236 4.02 -11.52 22.22
CA ASP A 236 3.99 -10.48 23.24
C ASP A 236 3.47 -9.13 22.72
N TYR A 237 3.10 -9.04 21.44
CA TYR A 237 2.61 -7.83 20.78
C TYR A 237 1.13 -8.00 20.37
N PRO A 238 0.18 -7.56 21.21
CA PRO A 238 -1.26 -7.76 20.95
C PRO A 238 -1.78 -6.95 19.75
N ASN A 239 -1.00 -5.99 19.25
CA ASN A 239 -1.30 -5.19 18.08
C ASN A 239 -0.67 -5.76 16.78
N PHE A 240 -0.15 -6.99 16.81
CA PHE A 240 0.34 -7.67 15.61
C PHE A 240 -0.78 -8.39 14.87
N VAL A 241 -0.77 -8.28 13.54
CA VAL A 241 -1.68 -8.99 12.63
C VAL A 241 -0.85 -9.77 11.60
N LEU A 242 -0.99 -11.09 11.61
CA LEU A 242 -0.34 -11.94 10.63
C LEU A 242 -0.87 -11.66 9.21
N SER A 243 0.02 -11.48 8.25
CA SER A 243 -0.31 -11.26 6.84
C SER A 243 0.82 -11.75 5.92
N SER A 244 0.54 -11.85 4.62
CA SER A 244 1.61 -11.87 3.60
C SER A 244 2.37 -10.54 3.62
N GLY A 245 3.63 -10.53 3.20
CA GLY A 245 4.43 -9.29 3.15
C GLY A 245 4.10 -8.37 1.97
N CYS A 246 3.34 -8.84 1.01
CA CYS A 246 2.84 -8.10 -0.15
C CYS A 246 1.69 -8.88 -0.81
N ASP A 247 1.17 -8.42 -1.96
CA ASP A 247 0.25 -9.20 -2.78
C ASP A 247 0.85 -10.58 -3.10
N THR A 248 0.03 -11.61 -3.00
CA THR A 248 0.42 -12.95 -3.44
C THR A 248 0.49 -13.00 -4.96
N PRO A 249 1.58 -13.54 -5.55
CA PRO A 249 1.73 -13.58 -7.00
C PRO A 249 0.64 -14.41 -7.69
N PRO A 250 0.37 -14.15 -8.98
CA PRO A 250 -0.46 -15.04 -9.80
C PRO A 250 0.04 -16.48 -9.72
N HIS A 251 -0.91 -17.43 -9.79
CA HIS A 251 -0.64 -18.87 -9.72
C HIS A 251 -0.07 -19.36 -8.37
N THR A 252 -0.27 -18.60 -7.27
CA THR A 252 0.00 -19.10 -5.92
C THR A 252 -0.91 -20.33 -5.66
N PRO A 253 -0.36 -21.48 -5.25
CA PRO A 253 -1.14 -22.69 -4.99
C PRO A 253 -2.17 -22.44 -3.86
N SER A 254 -3.44 -22.81 -4.09
CA SER A 254 -4.48 -22.70 -3.05
C SER A 254 -4.11 -23.47 -1.79
N ALA A 255 -3.46 -24.63 -1.92
CA ALA A 255 -3.00 -25.43 -0.79
C ALA A 255 -2.05 -24.66 0.15
N ASN A 256 -1.23 -23.72 -0.37
CA ASN A 256 -0.38 -22.88 0.46
C ASN A 256 -1.20 -21.78 1.17
N VAL A 257 -2.24 -21.25 0.50
CA VAL A 257 -3.17 -20.28 1.11
C VAL A 257 -3.99 -20.96 2.21
N ASP A 258 -4.52 -22.16 1.96
CA ASP A 258 -5.25 -22.94 2.95
C ASP A 258 -4.38 -23.23 4.17
N ALA A 259 -3.13 -23.67 3.95
CA ALA A 259 -2.16 -23.94 5.01
C ALA A 259 -1.82 -22.71 5.87
N PHE A 260 -1.87 -21.49 5.28
CA PHE A 260 -1.68 -20.25 6.03
C PHE A 260 -2.80 -20.06 7.07
N PHE A 261 -4.07 -20.20 6.66
CA PHE A 261 -5.22 -20.05 7.56
C PHE A 261 -5.31 -21.20 8.57
N GLU A 262 -5.11 -22.44 8.13
CA GLU A 262 -5.08 -23.61 9.03
C GLU A 262 -3.99 -23.47 10.10
N ALA A 263 -2.81 -22.99 9.73
CA ALA A 263 -1.72 -22.78 10.70
C ALA A 263 -2.06 -21.68 11.71
N LEU A 264 -2.73 -20.59 11.27
CA LEU A 264 -3.19 -19.53 12.18
C LEU A 264 -4.26 -20.05 13.15
N ASP A 265 -5.23 -20.81 12.65
CA ASP A 265 -6.28 -21.40 13.47
C ASP A 265 -5.70 -22.36 14.52
N ASP A 266 -4.79 -23.24 14.11
CA ASP A 266 -4.12 -24.19 14.99
C ASP A 266 -3.26 -23.49 16.07
N TYR A 267 -2.60 -22.39 15.71
CA TYR A 267 -1.83 -21.60 16.67
C TYR A 267 -2.73 -20.94 17.72
N ASN A 268 -3.86 -20.41 17.31
CA ASN A 268 -4.82 -19.75 18.21
C ASN A 268 -5.56 -20.71 19.14
N GLN A 269 -5.52 -22.04 18.87
CA GLN A 269 -6.11 -23.08 19.71
C GLN A 269 -5.16 -23.62 20.79
N GLN A 270 -3.88 -23.23 20.79
CA GLN A 270 -2.91 -23.64 21.80
C GLN A 270 -3.02 -22.80 23.08
#